data_c41ab8c48e8965b79221f138f4db4928
#
_entry.id   c41ab8c48e8965b79221f138f4db4928
#
_cell.length_a   1.000
_cell.length_b   1.000
_cell.length_c   1.000
_cell.angle_alpha   90.00
_cell.angle_beta   90.00
_cell.angle_gamma   90.00
#
_symmetry.space_group_name_H-M   'P 1'
#
loop_
_entity.id
_entity.type
_entity.pdbx_description
1 polymer ?
#
loop_
_entity_poly.entity_id
_entity_poly.type
_entity_poly.pdbx_seq_one_letter_code
_entity_poly.pdbx_strand_id
1 'polypeptide(L)'
;PLAALEIPKPIAERPANRIRGINRSFVSDVEDKPWYNDRSFWTQYLSMLASERFNRFSLTLGLGYNFPRNARDVYFYFAYPFLVSPPGHSVRASGLPDSERERNLEMLRFMSGEAAGLGIDFQLGLWTHAYQWVDSPNANHVIEGLTPENHAAYSRDALQTILQTCPGITGVTFRVHGESGVPE
;
A
#
# COMPACT_ATOMS: atom_id res chain seq x y z
N PRO A 1 -29.64 31.12 -1.35
CA PRO A 1 -29.34 31.39 0.03
C PRO A 1 -29.59 30.12 0.81
N LEU A 2 -28.51 29.53 1.39
CA LEU A 2 -28.64 28.51 2.40
C LEU A 2 -29.38 29.21 3.56
N ALA A 3 -30.70 28.99 3.68
CA ALA A 3 -31.42 29.35 4.87
C ALA A 3 -30.60 28.80 6.06
N ALA A 4 -30.34 29.62 7.02
CA ALA A 4 -29.56 29.25 8.20
C ALA A 4 -30.14 27.95 8.76
N LEU A 5 -29.36 26.88 8.73
CA LEU A 5 -29.65 25.65 9.44
C LEU A 5 -29.55 26.01 10.93
N GLU A 6 -30.69 26.40 11.51
CA GLU A 6 -30.77 26.53 12.96
C GLU A 6 -30.71 25.13 13.54
N ILE A 7 -29.59 24.81 14.17
CA ILE A 7 -29.45 23.60 14.98
C ILE A 7 -29.99 23.96 16.37
N PRO A 8 -31.25 23.61 16.69
CA PRO A 8 -31.91 24.09 17.92
C PRO A 8 -31.32 23.51 19.21
N LYS A 9 -30.47 22.50 19.08
CA LYS A 9 -29.73 21.89 20.21
C LYS A 9 -28.37 21.39 19.74
N PRO A 10 -27.33 21.49 20.58
CA PRO A 10 -26.05 20.87 20.28
C PRO A 10 -26.22 19.36 20.04
N ILE A 11 -25.80 18.89 18.86
CA ILE A 11 -25.78 17.46 18.56
C ILE A 11 -24.41 16.95 18.99
N ALA A 12 -24.37 16.09 20.02
CA ALA A 12 -23.16 15.39 20.43
C ALA A 12 -23.32 13.91 20.14
N GLU A 13 -22.57 13.41 19.19
CA GLU A 13 -22.55 11.99 18.83
C GLU A 13 -21.16 11.41 19.16
N ARG A 14 -21.16 10.26 19.78
CA ARG A 14 -19.94 9.50 20.06
C ARG A 14 -20.08 8.11 19.44
N PRO A 15 -19.18 7.71 18.52
CA PRO A 15 -19.22 6.37 17.95
C PRO A 15 -18.93 5.31 19.03
N ALA A 16 -19.63 4.17 18.92
CA ALA A 16 -19.44 3.03 19.83
C ALA A 16 -18.01 2.46 19.71
N ASN A 17 -17.47 2.42 18.49
CA ASN A 17 -16.12 1.94 18.24
C ASN A 17 -15.14 3.11 18.01
N ARG A 18 -14.03 3.10 18.74
CA ARG A 18 -12.96 4.09 18.58
C ARG A 18 -12.32 4.01 17.20
N ILE A 19 -12.08 2.81 16.69
CA ILE A 19 -11.49 2.56 15.39
C ILE A 19 -12.57 2.04 14.44
N ARG A 20 -12.71 2.71 13.31
CA ARG A 20 -13.62 2.36 12.22
C ARG A 20 -12.80 2.33 10.96
N GLY A 21 -12.30 1.14 10.63
CA GLY A 21 -11.35 0.93 9.55
C GLY A 21 -11.94 0.14 8.40
N ILE A 22 -11.41 0.39 7.23
CA ILE A 22 -11.63 -0.40 6.03
C ILE A 22 -10.28 -0.75 5.40
N ASN A 23 -10.21 -1.89 4.75
CA ASN A 23 -9.02 -2.34 4.04
C ASN A 23 -9.30 -2.47 2.54
N ARG A 24 -8.31 -2.11 1.73
CA ARG A 24 -8.28 -2.39 0.31
C ARG A 24 -6.94 -3.04 -0.04
N SER A 25 -6.97 -4.05 -0.89
CA SER A 25 -5.77 -4.78 -1.28
C SER A 25 -5.46 -4.52 -2.74
N PHE A 26 -4.16 -4.40 -3.05
CA PHE A 26 -3.65 -4.37 -4.41
C PHE A 26 -2.96 -5.70 -4.69
N VAL A 27 -3.43 -6.41 -5.68
CA VAL A 27 -2.99 -7.77 -6.02
C VAL A 27 -2.58 -7.88 -7.48
N SER A 28 -3.40 -7.35 -8.38
CA SER A 28 -3.34 -7.53 -9.82
C SER A 28 -2.82 -6.27 -10.53
N ASP A 29 -1.85 -6.46 -11.42
CA ASP A 29 -1.38 -5.40 -12.31
C ASP A 29 -2.52 -4.89 -13.22
N VAL A 30 -3.33 -5.80 -13.74
CA VAL A 30 -4.39 -5.50 -14.69
C VAL A 30 -5.62 -4.86 -14.04
N GLU A 31 -6.06 -5.39 -12.90
CA GLU A 31 -7.30 -4.97 -12.26
C GLU A 31 -7.11 -3.82 -11.28
N ASP A 32 -5.95 -3.79 -10.58
CA ASP A 32 -5.77 -2.86 -9.47
C ASP A 32 -4.97 -1.61 -9.84
N LYS A 33 -4.06 -1.70 -10.79
CA LYS A 33 -3.25 -0.56 -11.24
C LYS A 33 -4.08 0.63 -11.74
N PRO A 34 -5.20 0.45 -12.47
CA PRO A 34 -6.03 1.57 -12.91
C PRO A 34 -6.53 2.45 -11.77
N TRP A 35 -7.15 1.87 -10.73
CA TRP A 35 -7.64 2.65 -9.59
C TRP A 35 -6.50 3.15 -8.69
N TYR A 36 -5.40 2.38 -8.57
CA TYR A 36 -4.25 2.80 -7.77
C TYR A 36 -3.65 4.11 -8.28
N ASN A 37 -3.55 4.27 -9.60
CA ASN A 37 -2.97 5.44 -10.25
C ASN A 37 -3.97 6.57 -10.53
N ASP A 38 -5.22 6.45 -10.10
CA ASP A 38 -6.27 7.46 -10.32
C ASP A 38 -6.41 8.38 -9.10
N ARG A 39 -5.84 9.58 -9.19
CA ARG A 39 -5.95 10.60 -8.14
C ARG A 39 -7.40 11.01 -7.87
N SER A 40 -8.24 11.09 -8.91
CA SER A 40 -9.64 11.46 -8.76
C SER A 40 -10.41 10.41 -7.97
N PHE A 41 -10.17 9.13 -8.27
CA PHE A 41 -10.71 8.02 -7.49
C PHE A 41 -10.33 8.16 -6.01
N TRP A 42 -9.05 8.40 -5.69
CA TRP A 42 -8.60 8.47 -4.30
C TRP A 42 -9.19 9.65 -3.55
N THR A 43 -9.23 10.84 -4.15
CA THR A 43 -9.85 12.02 -3.52
C THR A 43 -11.33 11.75 -3.21
N GLN A 44 -12.09 11.17 -4.14
CA GLN A 44 -13.50 10.86 -3.93
C GLN A 44 -13.70 9.73 -2.91
N TYR A 45 -12.92 8.67 -3.01
CA TYR A 45 -13.02 7.51 -2.14
C TYR A 45 -12.71 7.85 -0.67
N LEU A 46 -11.61 8.57 -0.43
CA LEU A 46 -11.23 8.98 0.92
C LEU A 46 -12.21 10.01 1.50
N SER A 47 -12.73 10.94 0.67
CA SER A 47 -13.78 11.88 1.09
C SER A 47 -15.07 11.15 1.48
N MET A 48 -15.47 10.13 0.72
CA MET A 48 -16.60 9.27 1.06
C MET A 48 -16.36 8.56 2.41
N LEU A 49 -15.18 7.96 2.60
CA LEU A 49 -14.84 7.29 3.87
C LEU A 49 -14.92 8.25 5.07
N ALA A 50 -14.42 9.47 4.91
CA ALA A 50 -14.50 10.50 5.95
C ALA A 50 -15.96 10.88 6.26
N SER A 51 -16.81 11.06 5.22
CA SER A 51 -18.23 11.38 5.38
C SER A 51 -19.01 10.27 6.08
N GLU A 52 -18.63 9.02 5.84
CA GLU A 52 -19.18 7.83 6.52
C GLU A 52 -18.51 7.57 7.90
N ARG A 53 -17.71 8.54 8.37
CA ARG A 53 -17.04 8.51 9.68
C ARG A 53 -16.03 7.39 9.87
N PHE A 54 -15.46 6.86 8.80
CA PHE A 54 -14.26 6.03 8.91
C PHE A 54 -13.08 6.90 9.32
N ASN A 55 -12.25 6.37 10.22
CA ASN A 55 -11.06 7.06 10.71
C ASN A 55 -9.77 6.26 10.53
N ARG A 56 -9.84 5.13 9.84
CA ARG A 56 -8.68 4.33 9.44
C ARG A 56 -8.90 3.72 8.07
N PHE A 57 -7.89 3.83 7.22
CA PHE A 57 -7.82 3.15 5.94
C PHE A 57 -6.53 2.34 5.88
N SER A 58 -6.62 1.08 5.47
CA SER A 58 -5.46 0.21 5.27
C SER A 58 -5.33 -0.15 3.79
N LEU A 59 -4.20 0.18 3.19
CA LEU A 59 -3.81 -0.30 1.87
C LEU A 59 -2.85 -1.47 2.03
N THR A 60 -3.26 -2.64 1.59
CA THR A 60 -2.44 -3.86 1.67
C THR A 60 -1.83 -4.16 0.30
N LEU A 61 -0.51 -4.29 0.26
CA LEU A 61 0.26 -4.65 -0.93
C LEU A 61 0.74 -6.10 -0.83
N GLY A 62 0.74 -6.81 -1.95
CA GLY A 62 1.26 -8.16 -2.07
C GLY A 62 0.34 -9.29 -1.61
N LEU A 63 -0.91 -8.98 -1.26
CA LEU A 63 -1.92 -9.99 -0.96
C LEU A 63 -2.20 -10.84 -2.20
N GLY A 64 -2.38 -12.15 -2.02
CA GLY A 64 -2.81 -13.06 -3.08
C GLY A 64 -1.68 -13.71 -3.87
N TYR A 65 -0.45 -13.60 -3.41
CA TYR A 65 0.68 -14.23 -4.08
C TYR A 65 0.53 -15.76 -4.26
N ASN A 66 -0.29 -16.41 -3.44
CA ASN A 66 -0.64 -17.83 -3.56
C ASN A 66 -1.96 -18.09 -4.31
N PHE A 67 -2.64 -17.06 -4.83
CA PHE A 67 -3.94 -17.20 -5.47
C PHE A 67 -4.03 -16.41 -6.77
N PRO A 68 -4.23 -17.11 -7.86
CA PRO A 68 -3.92 -18.51 -8.18
C PRO A 68 -2.41 -18.67 -8.43
N ARG A 69 -1.87 -19.84 -8.18
CA ARG A 69 -0.44 -20.15 -8.40
C ARG A 69 0.07 -19.88 -9.83
N ASN A 70 -0.83 -19.73 -10.78
CA ASN A 70 -0.55 -19.40 -12.17
C ASN A 70 -0.87 -17.93 -12.53
N ALA A 71 -1.07 -17.07 -11.56
CA ALA A 71 -1.32 -15.65 -11.84
C ALA A 71 -0.10 -15.02 -12.52
N ARG A 72 -0.35 -14.37 -13.66
CA ARG A 72 0.70 -13.73 -14.47
C ARG A 72 0.83 -12.25 -14.15
N ASP A 73 -0.19 -11.67 -13.58
CA ASP A 73 -0.37 -10.24 -13.36
C ASP A 73 -0.19 -9.82 -11.89
N VAL A 74 0.55 -10.62 -11.12
CA VAL A 74 0.84 -10.31 -9.72
C VAL A 74 1.78 -9.10 -9.64
N TYR A 75 1.38 -8.12 -8.84
CA TYR A 75 2.11 -6.89 -8.64
C TYR A 75 2.32 -6.63 -7.14
N PHE A 76 3.32 -5.89 -6.77
CA PHE A 76 3.64 -5.59 -5.36
C PHE A 76 3.85 -6.82 -4.45
N TYR A 77 4.06 -8.01 -4.97
CA TYR A 77 4.20 -9.21 -4.15
C TYR A 77 5.40 -9.16 -3.19
N PHE A 78 6.44 -8.41 -3.54
CA PHE A 78 7.49 -7.92 -2.66
C PHE A 78 7.60 -6.41 -2.93
N ALA A 79 6.87 -5.61 -2.15
CA ALA A 79 6.49 -4.25 -2.55
C ALA A 79 7.65 -3.26 -2.73
N TYR A 80 8.76 -3.45 -2.01
CA TYR A 80 9.83 -2.46 -1.93
C TYR A 80 10.42 -2.04 -3.29
N PRO A 81 10.89 -2.95 -4.18
CA PRO A 81 11.49 -2.55 -5.44
C PRO A 81 10.51 -2.00 -6.47
N PHE A 82 9.20 -2.12 -6.19
CA PHE A 82 8.16 -1.46 -6.98
C PHE A 82 7.91 0.00 -6.57
N LEU A 83 8.45 0.41 -5.43
CA LEU A 83 8.24 1.73 -4.84
C LEU A 83 9.53 2.54 -4.75
N VAL A 84 10.64 1.90 -4.37
CA VAL A 84 11.89 2.61 -4.06
C VAL A 84 13.13 1.87 -4.57
N SER A 85 14.22 2.61 -4.72
CA SER A 85 15.57 2.08 -4.99
C SER A 85 16.55 2.74 -4.01
N PRO A 86 16.71 2.19 -2.80
CA PRO A 86 17.57 2.77 -1.78
C PRO A 86 19.04 2.76 -2.23
N PRO A 87 19.80 3.83 -1.94
CA PRO A 87 21.23 3.88 -2.26
C PRO A 87 22.01 2.70 -1.65
N GLY A 88 23.00 2.20 -2.40
CA GLY A 88 23.85 1.09 -1.94
C GLY A 88 23.24 -0.30 -2.16
N HIS A 89 22.07 -0.41 -2.72
CA HIS A 89 21.41 -1.66 -3.06
C HIS A 89 21.17 -1.77 -4.56
N SER A 90 21.43 -2.94 -5.14
CA SER A 90 21.19 -3.25 -6.56
C SER A 90 19.90 -4.06 -6.77
N VAL A 91 18.97 -4.01 -5.81
CA VAL A 91 17.71 -4.75 -5.86
C VAL A 91 16.71 -4.03 -6.76
N ARG A 92 16.09 -4.79 -7.67
CA ARG A 92 15.08 -4.27 -8.60
C ARG A 92 14.01 -5.31 -8.96
N ALA A 93 12.86 -4.84 -9.38
CA ALA A 93 11.86 -5.66 -10.08
C ALA A 93 12.20 -5.63 -11.58
N SER A 94 12.48 -6.79 -12.19
CA SER A 94 12.86 -6.87 -13.60
C SER A 94 11.75 -6.35 -14.50
N GLY A 95 12.10 -5.62 -15.55
CA GLY A 95 11.14 -5.09 -16.50
C GLY A 95 10.27 -3.93 -15.97
N LEU A 96 10.43 -3.52 -14.72
CA LEU A 96 9.74 -2.34 -14.17
C LEU A 96 10.54 -1.08 -14.51
N PRO A 97 9.97 -0.13 -15.30
CA PRO A 97 10.64 1.14 -15.58
C PRO A 97 10.78 2.00 -14.32
N ASP A 98 11.86 2.77 -14.22
CA ASP A 98 12.06 3.72 -13.12
C ASP A 98 10.92 4.72 -12.98
N SER A 99 10.41 5.23 -14.11
CA SER A 99 9.27 6.15 -14.13
C SER A 99 7.98 5.54 -13.56
N GLU A 100 7.81 4.23 -13.68
CA GLU A 100 6.67 3.53 -13.08
C GLU A 100 6.87 3.36 -11.56
N ARG A 101 8.08 2.98 -11.13
CA ARG A 101 8.42 2.91 -9.70
C ARG A 101 8.22 4.26 -9.02
N GLU A 102 8.69 5.35 -9.62
CA GLU A 102 8.53 6.71 -9.11
C GLU A 102 7.05 7.11 -9.03
N ARG A 103 6.27 6.80 -10.05
CA ARG A 103 4.83 7.03 -10.04
C ARG A 103 4.12 6.24 -8.94
N ASN A 104 4.50 4.99 -8.72
CA ASN A 104 3.94 4.17 -7.65
C ASN A 104 4.16 4.80 -6.28
N LEU A 105 5.37 5.27 -6.01
CA LEU A 105 5.69 5.95 -4.75
C LEU A 105 4.96 7.29 -4.61
N GLU A 106 4.89 8.07 -5.70
CA GLU A 106 4.17 9.35 -5.71
C GLU A 106 2.67 9.15 -5.44
N MET A 107 2.08 8.10 -5.97
CA MET A 107 0.68 7.78 -5.69
C MET A 107 0.48 7.36 -4.22
N LEU A 108 1.40 6.58 -3.65
CA LEU A 108 1.34 6.24 -2.22
C LEU A 108 1.47 7.48 -1.34
N ARG A 109 2.38 8.40 -1.71
CA ARG A 109 2.54 9.70 -1.04
C ARG A 109 1.27 10.53 -1.12
N PHE A 110 0.68 10.62 -2.31
CA PHE A 110 -0.56 11.36 -2.55
C PHE A 110 -1.71 10.82 -1.69
N MET A 111 -2.01 9.51 -1.78
CA MET A 111 -3.16 8.94 -1.06
C MET A 111 -3.00 8.99 0.47
N SER A 112 -1.78 8.79 0.98
CA SER A 112 -1.53 8.91 2.41
C SER A 112 -1.63 10.37 2.89
N GLY A 113 -1.23 11.34 2.07
CA GLY A 113 -1.41 12.77 2.33
C GLY A 113 -2.86 13.21 2.32
N GLU A 114 -3.66 12.76 1.33
CA GLU A 114 -5.11 13.01 1.27
C GLU A 114 -5.83 12.43 2.50
N ALA A 115 -5.49 11.19 2.90
CA ALA A 115 -6.05 10.57 4.09
C ALA A 115 -5.73 11.39 5.36
N ALA A 116 -4.49 11.83 5.52
CA ALA A 116 -4.07 12.66 6.64
C ALA A 116 -4.82 14.00 6.68
N GLY A 117 -5.03 14.64 5.52
CA GLY A 117 -5.82 15.88 5.39
C GLY A 117 -7.28 15.72 5.82
N LEU A 118 -7.83 14.51 5.72
CA LEU A 118 -9.20 14.18 6.13
C LEU A 118 -9.29 13.59 7.55
N GLY A 119 -8.17 13.50 8.29
CA GLY A 119 -8.13 12.92 9.62
C GLY A 119 -8.29 11.40 9.63
N ILE A 120 -7.93 10.72 8.54
CA ILE A 120 -7.94 9.27 8.41
C ILE A 120 -6.52 8.74 8.64
N ASP A 121 -6.35 7.83 9.62
CA ASP A 121 -5.12 7.07 9.82
C ASP A 121 -4.85 6.18 8.60
N PHE A 122 -3.78 6.46 7.84
CA PHE A 122 -3.38 5.62 6.72
C PHE A 122 -2.42 4.54 7.19
N GLN A 123 -2.80 3.28 7.00
CA GLN A 123 -2.01 2.10 7.34
C GLN A 123 -1.49 1.43 6.08
N LEU A 124 -0.19 1.19 6.00
CA LEU A 124 0.42 0.42 4.92
C LEU A 124 0.57 -1.04 5.34
N GLY A 125 -0.11 -1.94 4.64
CA GLY A 125 0.03 -3.38 4.80
C GLY A 125 1.07 -3.93 3.82
N LEU A 126 2.14 -4.52 4.32
CA LEU A 126 3.14 -5.24 3.56
C LEU A 126 2.93 -6.74 3.80
N TRP A 127 2.11 -7.33 2.94
CA TRP A 127 1.58 -8.67 3.19
C TRP A 127 2.57 -9.77 2.89
N THR A 128 3.38 -9.60 1.86
CA THR A 128 4.32 -10.63 1.43
C THR A 128 5.75 -10.09 1.51
N HIS A 129 6.63 -10.87 2.13
CA HIS A 129 8.07 -10.62 2.18
C HIS A 129 8.86 -11.65 1.36
N ALA A 130 8.17 -12.52 0.64
CA ALA A 130 8.78 -13.43 -0.32
C ALA A 130 9.27 -12.64 -1.53
N TYR A 131 10.52 -12.82 -1.87
CA TYR A 131 11.13 -12.22 -3.07
C TYR A 131 11.29 -13.24 -4.21
N GLN A 132 10.99 -14.49 -3.95
CA GLN A 132 10.98 -15.55 -4.95
C GLN A 132 9.55 -15.99 -5.22
N TRP A 133 9.14 -15.84 -6.46
CA TRP A 133 7.88 -16.35 -6.95
C TRP A 133 8.13 -17.73 -7.56
N VAL A 134 8.34 -18.73 -6.70
CA VAL A 134 8.84 -20.05 -7.08
C VAL A 134 7.91 -20.80 -8.01
N ASP A 135 6.60 -20.58 -7.90
CA ASP A 135 5.57 -21.35 -8.60
C ASP A 135 4.92 -20.57 -9.76
N SER A 136 5.42 -19.40 -10.12
CA SER A 136 4.88 -18.61 -11.24
C SER A 136 5.97 -18.31 -12.28
N PRO A 137 6.25 -19.25 -13.20
CA PRO A 137 7.29 -19.08 -14.23
C PRO A 137 6.99 -17.93 -15.20
N ASN A 138 5.82 -17.33 -15.11
CA ASN A 138 5.35 -16.27 -15.98
C ASN A 138 5.09 -14.95 -15.23
N ALA A 139 5.67 -14.76 -14.06
CA ALA A 139 5.56 -13.47 -13.36
C ALA A 139 6.10 -12.34 -14.26
N ASN A 140 5.33 -11.25 -14.37
CA ASN A 140 5.72 -10.08 -15.18
C ASN A 140 7.02 -9.44 -14.66
N HIS A 141 7.28 -9.58 -13.36
CA HIS A 141 8.45 -9.02 -12.70
C HIS A 141 9.10 -10.08 -11.81
N VAL A 142 10.41 -10.17 -11.89
CA VAL A 142 11.24 -11.02 -11.01
C VAL A 142 12.10 -10.09 -10.15
N ILE A 143 12.23 -10.41 -8.86
CA ILE A 143 13.11 -9.62 -7.98
C ILE A 143 14.54 -10.08 -8.18
N GLU A 144 15.37 -9.16 -8.66
CA GLU A 144 16.79 -9.38 -8.91
C GLU A 144 17.65 -8.68 -7.85
N GLY A 145 18.82 -9.23 -7.57
CA GLY A 145 19.81 -8.63 -6.68
C GLY A 145 19.54 -8.80 -5.18
N LEU A 146 18.41 -9.44 -4.81
CA LEU A 146 18.11 -9.75 -3.42
C LEU A 146 18.57 -11.17 -3.08
N THR A 147 19.23 -11.32 -1.92
CA THR A 147 19.71 -12.59 -1.37
C THR A 147 19.33 -12.69 0.10
N PRO A 148 19.36 -13.89 0.72
CA PRO A 148 19.12 -14.02 2.16
C PRO A 148 20.01 -13.11 3.01
N GLU A 149 21.27 -12.89 2.59
CA GLU A 149 22.25 -12.10 3.33
C GLU A 149 21.95 -10.60 3.32
N ASN A 150 21.39 -10.08 2.23
CA ASN A 150 21.10 -8.64 2.10
C ASN A 150 19.63 -8.27 2.35
N HIS A 151 18.74 -9.27 2.45
CA HIS A 151 17.29 -9.08 2.54
C HIS A 151 16.87 -8.14 3.68
N ALA A 152 17.35 -8.39 4.90
CA ALA A 152 16.98 -7.60 6.06
C ALA A 152 17.47 -6.15 5.96
N ALA A 153 18.70 -5.93 5.51
CA ALA A 153 19.27 -4.60 5.33
C ALA A 153 18.52 -3.82 4.23
N TYR A 154 18.30 -4.46 3.10
CA TYR A 154 17.53 -3.86 2.01
C TYR A 154 16.11 -3.49 2.43
N SER A 155 15.37 -4.40 3.06
CA SER A 155 13.98 -4.16 3.49
C SER A 155 13.87 -3.03 4.50
N ARG A 156 14.82 -2.94 5.44
CA ARG A 156 14.92 -1.82 6.39
C ARG A 156 15.10 -0.49 5.68
N ASP A 157 16.08 -0.39 4.79
CA ASP A 157 16.44 0.86 4.14
C ASP A 157 15.35 1.30 3.13
N ALA A 158 14.73 0.32 2.47
CA ALA A 158 13.59 0.55 1.60
C ALA A 158 12.35 1.06 2.36
N LEU A 159 12.01 0.42 3.47
CA LEU A 159 10.91 0.86 4.33
C LEU A 159 11.16 2.26 4.88
N GLN A 160 12.38 2.52 5.36
CA GLN A 160 12.76 3.84 5.83
C GLN A 160 12.57 4.91 4.76
N THR A 161 12.99 4.64 3.52
CA THR A 161 12.80 5.54 2.38
C THR A 161 11.33 5.80 2.09
N ILE A 162 10.48 4.76 2.13
CA ILE A 162 9.03 4.89 1.93
C ILE A 162 8.43 5.79 3.01
N LEU A 163 8.72 5.53 4.29
CA LEU A 163 8.13 6.28 5.40
C LEU A 163 8.59 7.75 5.43
N GLN A 164 9.84 8.02 5.05
CA GLN A 164 10.34 9.39 4.89
C GLN A 164 9.66 10.14 3.75
N THR A 165 9.37 9.44 2.64
CA THR A 165 8.74 10.03 1.46
C THR A 165 7.22 10.20 1.65
N CYS A 166 6.61 9.32 2.43
CA CYS A 166 5.15 9.26 2.64
C CYS A 166 4.81 9.52 4.13
N PRO A 167 4.98 10.75 4.65
CA PRO A 167 4.77 11.06 6.07
C PRO A 167 3.31 10.93 6.53
N GLY A 168 2.36 10.80 5.60
CA GLY A 168 0.96 10.51 5.91
C GLY A 168 0.69 9.07 6.34
N ILE A 169 1.66 8.16 6.20
CA ILE A 169 1.54 6.79 6.70
C ILE A 169 1.71 6.81 8.22
N THR A 170 0.66 6.40 8.94
CA THR A 170 0.61 6.42 10.42
C THR A 170 0.92 5.07 11.06
N GLY A 171 0.97 4.00 10.27
CA GLY A 171 1.33 2.68 10.75
C GLY A 171 1.62 1.70 9.62
N VAL A 172 2.33 0.64 9.97
CA VAL A 172 2.69 -0.44 9.04
C VAL A 172 2.28 -1.78 9.65
N THR A 173 1.69 -2.62 8.82
CA THR A 173 1.34 -4.00 9.18
C THR A 173 2.17 -4.97 8.34
N PHE A 174 2.88 -5.87 9.01
CA PHE A 174 3.67 -6.92 8.36
C PHE A 174 3.00 -8.28 8.54
N ARG A 175 3.08 -9.10 7.52
CA ARG A 175 2.84 -10.53 7.63
C ARG A 175 4.17 -11.26 7.42
N VAL A 176 4.65 -11.96 8.44
CA VAL A 176 6.04 -12.49 8.48
C VAL A 176 6.12 -14.02 8.56
N HIS A 177 5.03 -14.75 8.56
CA HIS A 177 5.05 -16.22 8.72
C HIS A 177 4.08 -16.94 7.78
N GLY A 178 4.30 -18.25 7.62
CA GLY A 178 3.46 -19.17 6.87
C GLY A 178 3.53 -18.91 5.38
N GLU A 179 2.39 -18.63 4.77
CA GLU A 179 2.25 -18.44 3.32
C GLU A 179 2.98 -17.19 2.78
N SER A 180 3.62 -16.39 3.63
CA SER A 180 4.39 -15.21 3.18
C SER A 180 5.72 -15.56 2.51
N GLY A 181 6.16 -16.80 2.57
CA GLY A 181 7.38 -17.26 1.92
C GLY A 181 8.67 -16.70 2.51
N VAL A 182 8.64 -16.10 3.69
CA VAL A 182 9.87 -15.72 4.41
C VAL A 182 10.42 -16.98 5.05
N PRO A 183 11.65 -17.44 4.69
CA PRO A 183 12.30 -18.53 5.38
C PRO A 183 12.53 -18.16 6.86
N GLU A 184 12.42 -19.14 7.73
CA GLU A 184 12.77 -18.99 9.15
C GLU A 184 14.24 -18.72 9.35
#